data_6845c98900cb4ccfcc42d320f384d6cf
#
_entry.id   6845c98900cb4ccfcc42d320f384d6cf
#
_cell.length_a   1.000
_cell.length_b   1.000
_cell.length_c   1.000
_cell.angle_alpha   90.00
_cell.angle_beta   90.00
_cell.angle_gamma   90.00
#
_symmetry.space_group_name_H-M   'P 1'
#
loop_
_entity.id
_entity.type
_entity.pdbx_description
1 polymer ?
#
loop_
_entity_poly.entity_id
_entity_poly.type
_entity_poly.pdbx_seq_one_letter_code
_entity_poly.pdbx_strand_id
1 'polypeptide(L)'
;VLNDTRVLPVRLWLTKETGGRREVFVLMNRKEDDDRIPVLVDRKVSVGQKLFFPNGDHLDVIDQDEQIFFVRLISRDALSLSQILERFGKTPLPHYLEGAGIPEDVLRERYQTVFARSGASVAAPTAGLHFTERVFNSLEKKDIRSLSVTLDVGQGTFAPLSEKNFISKSLHTEHISVSDDV
;
A
#
# COMPACT_ATOMS: atom_id res chain seq x y z
N VAL A 1 -1.43 -22.89 3.91
CA VAL A 1 -1.81 -21.81 2.97
C VAL A 1 -1.00 -20.57 3.32
N LEU A 2 -0.52 -19.85 2.32
CA LEU A 2 0.31 -18.64 2.41
C LEU A 2 -0.42 -17.46 1.76
N ASN A 3 -0.19 -16.25 2.28
CA ASN A 3 -0.63 -15.03 1.61
C ASN A 3 0.55 -14.48 0.78
N ASP A 4 0.47 -14.59 -0.55
CA ASP A 4 1.53 -14.20 -1.47
C ASP A 4 1.41 -12.73 -1.96
N THR A 5 0.62 -11.93 -1.26
CA THR A 5 0.49 -10.51 -1.59
C THR A 5 1.83 -9.77 -1.54
N ARG A 6 1.97 -8.77 -2.40
CA ARG A 6 3.14 -7.90 -2.48
C ARG A 6 2.84 -6.53 -1.88
N VAL A 7 3.74 -6.04 -1.04
CA VAL A 7 3.65 -4.68 -0.52
C VAL A 7 4.12 -3.69 -1.57
N LEU A 8 3.30 -2.69 -1.85
CA LEU A 8 3.63 -1.60 -2.78
C LEU A 8 4.15 -0.36 -2.02
N PRO A 9 5.03 0.44 -2.63
CA PRO A 9 5.57 1.67 -2.03
C PRO A 9 4.56 2.82 -2.10
N VAL A 10 3.42 2.67 -1.42
CA VAL A 10 2.23 3.54 -1.54
C VAL A 10 2.32 4.85 -0.77
N ARG A 11 3.40 5.09 0.00
CA ARG A 11 3.60 6.32 0.76
C ARG A 11 4.39 7.32 -0.05
N LEU A 12 3.80 8.48 -0.30
CA LEU A 12 4.38 9.57 -1.10
C LEU A 12 4.60 10.81 -0.24
N TRP A 13 5.69 11.53 -0.48
CA TRP A 13 5.95 12.83 0.11
C TRP A 13 5.89 13.90 -0.98
N LEU A 14 4.79 14.67 -0.97
CA LEU A 14 4.48 15.67 -1.97
C LEU A 14 4.50 17.07 -1.37
N THR A 15 4.60 18.09 -2.22
CA THR A 15 4.66 19.48 -1.80
C THR A 15 3.49 20.27 -2.40
N LYS A 16 2.80 21.06 -1.58
CA LYS A 16 1.78 22.00 -2.05
C LYS A 16 2.43 23.18 -2.79
N GLU A 17 1.67 23.89 -3.60
CA GLU A 17 2.12 25.16 -4.24
C GLU A 17 2.67 26.15 -3.21
N THR A 18 2.14 26.16 -2.00
CA THR A 18 2.58 27.00 -0.88
C THR A 18 3.83 26.51 -0.17
N GLY A 19 4.48 25.44 -0.65
CA GLY A 19 5.69 24.86 -0.10
C GLY A 19 5.48 23.88 1.06
N GLY A 20 4.25 23.71 1.54
CA GLY A 20 3.94 22.79 2.63
C GLY A 20 4.03 21.33 2.22
N ARG A 21 4.88 20.53 2.88
CA ARG A 21 5.01 19.08 2.63
C ARG A 21 3.80 18.30 3.15
N ARG A 22 3.40 17.28 2.40
CA ARG A 22 2.28 16.37 2.72
C ARG A 22 2.72 14.93 2.55
N GLU A 23 2.33 14.10 3.50
CA GLU A 23 2.32 12.66 3.32
C GLU A 23 1.02 12.27 2.63
N VAL A 24 1.13 11.53 1.54
CA VAL A 24 0.00 11.00 0.79
C VAL A 24 0.14 9.48 0.76
N PHE A 25 -0.90 8.79 1.18
CA PHE A 25 -0.95 7.35 1.24
C PHE A 25 -1.97 6.84 0.22
N VAL A 26 -1.50 6.13 -0.81
CA VAL A 26 -2.37 5.64 -1.89
C VAL A 26 -3.08 4.36 -1.47
N LEU A 27 -4.40 4.33 -1.61
CA LEU A 27 -5.25 3.19 -1.25
C LEU A 27 -5.46 2.28 -2.47
N MET A 28 -4.43 1.54 -2.86
CA MET A 28 -4.43 0.70 -4.07
C MET A 28 -5.55 -0.34 -4.08
N ASN A 29 -5.91 -0.90 -2.93
CA ASN A 29 -6.99 -1.88 -2.77
C ASN A 29 -8.40 -1.30 -2.96
N ARG A 30 -8.53 0.03 -3.06
CA ARG A 30 -9.79 0.76 -3.33
C ARG A 30 -9.79 1.48 -4.67
N LYS A 31 -8.73 1.31 -5.46
CA LYS A 31 -8.60 1.95 -6.75
C LYS A 31 -9.44 1.19 -7.79
N GLU A 32 -10.44 1.86 -8.31
CA GLU A 32 -11.34 1.35 -9.37
C GLU A 32 -10.99 1.95 -10.73
N ASP A 33 -10.45 3.19 -10.75
CA ASP A 33 -10.16 3.96 -11.94
C ASP A 33 -8.80 4.66 -11.84
N ASP A 34 -8.10 4.81 -12.96
CA ASP A 34 -6.84 5.55 -13.06
C ASP A 34 -7.04 7.06 -12.91
N ASP A 35 -8.21 7.57 -13.28
CA ASP A 35 -8.56 8.98 -13.17
C ASP A 35 -9.11 9.38 -11.79
N ARG A 36 -9.38 8.41 -10.91
CA ARG A 36 -9.95 8.64 -9.58
C ARG A 36 -9.24 7.77 -8.54
N ILE A 37 -8.05 8.19 -8.16
CA ILE A 37 -7.17 7.45 -7.23
C ILE A 37 -7.51 7.82 -5.80
N PRO A 38 -7.94 6.88 -4.94
CA PRO A 38 -8.22 7.15 -3.54
C PRO A 38 -6.93 7.24 -2.73
N VAL A 39 -6.83 8.30 -1.90
CA VAL A 39 -5.68 8.56 -1.04
C VAL A 39 -6.08 9.06 0.34
N LEU A 40 -5.20 8.87 1.30
CA LEU A 40 -5.24 9.62 2.57
C LEU A 40 -4.14 10.66 2.56
N VAL A 41 -4.36 11.74 3.28
CA VAL A 41 -3.38 12.82 3.44
C VAL A 41 -3.25 13.15 4.92
N ASP A 42 -2.02 13.27 5.41
CA ASP A 42 -1.68 13.48 6.83
C ASP A 42 -2.24 14.79 7.41
N ARG A 43 -2.45 15.78 6.58
CA ARG A 43 -2.92 17.12 6.97
C ARG A 43 -3.92 17.64 5.94
N LYS A 44 -4.67 18.66 6.34
CA LYS A 44 -5.72 19.27 5.54
C LYS A 44 -5.23 19.71 4.16
N VAL A 45 -5.89 19.17 3.14
CA VAL A 45 -5.88 19.63 1.76
C VAL A 45 -7.33 19.96 1.34
N SER A 46 -7.52 20.59 0.21
CA SER A 46 -8.84 20.95 -0.30
C SER A 46 -8.97 20.52 -1.76
N VAL A 47 -10.18 20.21 -2.17
CA VAL A 47 -10.49 19.97 -3.59
C VAL A 47 -10.02 21.17 -4.43
N GLY A 48 -9.43 20.89 -5.57
CA GLY A 48 -8.80 21.88 -6.48
C GLY A 48 -7.34 22.19 -6.17
N GLN A 49 -6.78 21.68 -5.06
CA GLN A 49 -5.34 21.83 -4.77
C GLN A 49 -4.50 20.83 -5.54
N LYS A 50 -3.24 21.19 -5.76
CA LYS A 50 -2.22 20.36 -6.39
C LYS A 50 -1.15 19.94 -5.39
N LEU A 51 -0.70 18.69 -5.54
CA LEU A 51 0.38 18.10 -4.74
C LEU A 51 1.49 17.65 -5.68
N PHE A 52 2.65 18.30 -5.62
CA PHE A 52 3.74 18.17 -6.57
C PHE A 52 4.77 17.14 -6.17
N PHE A 53 5.17 16.32 -7.13
CA PHE A 53 6.37 15.50 -7.08
C PHE A 53 7.62 16.35 -7.38
N PRO A 54 8.82 15.87 -6.99
CA PRO A 54 10.08 16.61 -7.27
C PRO A 54 10.38 16.86 -8.76
N ASN A 55 9.84 16.02 -9.65
CA ASN A 55 10.01 16.15 -11.11
C ASN A 55 8.99 17.11 -11.77
N GLY A 56 8.07 17.68 -10.99
CA GLY A 56 7.03 18.60 -11.47
C GLY A 56 5.74 17.94 -11.95
N ASP A 57 5.64 16.61 -11.92
CA ASP A 57 4.36 15.90 -11.99
C ASP A 57 3.53 16.23 -10.74
N HIS A 58 2.24 16.04 -10.76
CA HIS A 58 1.40 16.36 -9.62
C HIS A 58 0.15 15.49 -9.53
N LEU A 59 -0.44 15.49 -8.35
CA LEU A 59 -1.78 14.98 -8.10
C LEU A 59 -2.73 16.16 -7.97
N ASP A 60 -3.78 16.20 -8.79
CA ASP A 60 -4.92 17.09 -8.63
C ASP A 60 -5.89 16.50 -7.61
N VAL A 61 -6.22 17.23 -6.55
CA VAL A 61 -7.25 16.82 -5.59
C VAL A 61 -8.61 17.13 -6.20
N ILE A 62 -9.35 16.10 -6.62
CA ILE A 62 -10.59 16.26 -7.40
C ILE A 62 -11.87 16.09 -6.59
N ASP A 63 -11.81 15.34 -5.48
CA ASP A 63 -12.97 15.06 -4.64
C ASP A 63 -12.56 14.64 -3.23
N GLN A 64 -13.51 14.61 -2.29
CA GLN A 64 -13.32 14.13 -0.91
C GLN A 64 -14.58 13.45 -0.40
N ASP A 65 -14.39 12.28 0.20
CA ASP A 65 -15.41 11.57 0.96
C ASP A 65 -14.87 11.22 2.35
N GLU A 66 -15.43 11.83 3.39
CA GLU A 66 -14.96 11.75 4.78
C GLU A 66 -13.44 12.06 4.88
N GLN A 67 -12.62 11.03 5.15
CA GLN A 67 -11.15 11.13 5.29
C GLN A 67 -10.40 10.75 4.00
N ILE A 68 -11.12 10.24 3.00
CA ILE A 68 -10.53 9.81 1.73
C ILE A 68 -10.62 10.96 0.74
N PHE A 69 -9.48 11.33 0.18
CA PHE A 69 -9.41 12.22 -0.96
C PHE A 69 -9.29 11.40 -2.23
N PHE A 70 -9.87 11.91 -3.31
CA PHE A 70 -9.68 11.36 -4.63
C PHE A 70 -8.80 12.30 -5.43
N VAL A 71 -7.79 11.73 -6.07
CA VAL A 71 -6.82 12.51 -6.83
C VAL A 71 -6.69 11.96 -8.25
N ARG A 72 -6.30 12.84 -9.17
CA ARG A 72 -5.92 12.48 -10.53
C ARG A 72 -4.43 12.73 -10.71
N LEU A 73 -3.73 11.76 -11.28
CA LEU A 73 -2.31 11.89 -11.61
C LEU A 73 -2.16 12.67 -12.92
N ILE A 74 -1.35 13.73 -12.88
CA ILE A 74 -0.93 14.49 -14.06
C ILE A 74 0.57 14.32 -14.21
N SER A 75 0.97 13.55 -15.19
CA SER A 75 2.38 13.29 -15.50
C SER A 75 2.74 13.84 -16.88
N ARG A 76 3.86 14.56 -16.95
CA ARG A 76 4.39 15.14 -18.20
C ARG A 76 4.91 14.08 -19.15
N ASP A 77 5.44 13.01 -18.59
CA ASP A 77 6.02 11.88 -19.32
C ASP A 77 5.01 10.73 -19.49
N ALA A 78 3.73 10.96 -19.22
CA ALA A 78 2.65 9.98 -19.24
C ALA A 78 2.95 8.71 -18.38
N LEU A 79 3.64 8.90 -17.26
CA LEU A 79 3.92 7.81 -16.34
C LEU A 79 2.63 7.30 -15.69
N SER A 80 2.49 5.99 -15.62
CA SER A 80 1.41 5.35 -14.87
C SER A 80 1.59 5.55 -13.35
N LEU A 81 0.51 5.36 -12.58
CA LEU A 81 0.59 5.40 -11.12
C LEU A 81 1.63 4.41 -10.58
N SER A 82 1.69 3.21 -11.13
CA SER A 82 2.67 2.19 -10.71
C SER A 82 4.12 2.66 -10.92
N GLN A 83 4.41 3.32 -12.04
CA GLN A 83 5.73 3.89 -12.31
C GLN A 83 6.06 5.06 -11.38
N ILE A 84 5.07 5.89 -11.05
CA ILE A 84 5.21 6.97 -10.06
C ILE A 84 5.48 6.41 -8.67
N LEU A 85 4.74 5.39 -8.25
CA LEU A 85 4.95 4.72 -6.95
C LEU A 85 6.34 4.07 -6.89
N GLU A 86 6.77 3.41 -7.95
CA GLU A 86 8.10 2.79 -8.00
C GLU A 86 9.21 3.86 -7.86
N ARG A 87 9.06 5.00 -8.51
CA ARG A 87 10.06 6.07 -8.55
C ARG A 87 10.10 6.93 -7.29
N PHE A 88 8.95 7.29 -6.73
CA PHE A 88 8.83 8.27 -5.64
C PHE A 88 8.25 7.70 -4.36
N GLY A 89 7.63 6.53 -4.44
CA GLY A 89 6.99 5.89 -3.30
C GLY A 89 8.00 5.39 -2.27
N LYS A 90 7.50 5.26 -1.05
CA LYS A 90 8.21 4.70 0.10
C LYS A 90 7.44 3.52 0.65
N THR A 91 8.18 2.56 1.21
CA THR A 91 7.62 1.40 1.89
C THR A 91 6.71 1.86 3.04
N PRO A 92 5.46 1.40 3.10
CA PRO A 92 4.49 1.84 4.11
C PRO A 92 4.72 1.14 5.46
N LEU A 93 5.86 1.41 6.10
CA LEU A 93 6.16 0.83 7.41
C LEU A 93 5.18 1.31 8.47
N PRO A 94 4.83 0.47 9.46
CA PRO A 94 4.19 0.91 10.69
C PRO A 94 5.03 1.98 11.41
N HIS A 95 4.37 2.93 12.07
CA HIS A 95 5.06 4.08 12.72
C HIS A 95 6.16 3.68 13.71
N TYR A 96 6.01 2.54 14.41
CA TYR A 96 7.02 2.06 15.36
C TYR A 96 8.31 1.57 14.70
N LEU A 97 8.33 1.34 13.39
CA LEU A 97 9.51 0.99 12.59
C LEU A 97 10.10 2.19 11.84
N GLU A 98 9.41 3.33 11.85
CA GLU A 98 9.91 4.54 11.22
C GLU A 98 11.14 5.06 11.97
N GLY A 99 12.10 5.60 11.24
CA GLY A 99 13.32 6.17 11.84
C GLY A 99 14.43 5.17 12.15
N ALA A 100 14.30 3.91 11.76
CA ALA A 100 15.36 2.90 11.93
C ALA A 100 16.63 3.15 11.08
N GLY A 101 16.65 4.19 10.25
CA GLY A 101 17.81 4.54 9.42
C GLY A 101 18.12 3.53 8.31
N ILE A 102 17.19 2.64 8.00
CA ILE A 102 17.38 1.62 6.97
C ILE A 102 17.10 2.25 5.59
N PRO A 103 17.99 2.07 4.59
CA PRO A 103 17.77 2.53 3.23
C PRO A 103 16.49 1.98 2.61
N GLU A 104 15.84 2.77 1.76
CA GLU A 104 14.53 2.42 1.16
C GLU A 104 14.58 1.17 0.28
N ASP A 105 15.66 0.97 -0.47
CA ASP A 105 15.90 -0.22 -1.30
C ASP A 105 15.94 -1.49 -0.43
N VAL A 106 16.62 -1.42 0.71
CA VAL A 106 16.67 -2.51 1.69
C VAL A 106 15.29 -2.76 2.33
N LEU A 107 14.53 -1.67 2.61
CA LEU A 107 13.16 -1.80 3.15
C LEU A 107 12.22 -2.46 2.15
N ARG A 108 12.27 -2.06 0.89
CA ARG A 108 11.46 -2.65 -0.19
C ARG A 108 11.68 -4.14 -0.35
N GLU A 109 12.91 -4.61 -0.13
CA GLU A 109 13.26 -6.01 -0.17
C GLU A 109 12.84 -6.74 1.13
N ARG A 110 13.20 -6.19 2.30
CA ARG A 110 13.01 -6.87 3.59
C ARG A 110 11.58 -6.84 4.11
N TYR A 111 10.76 -5.85 3.68
CA TYR A 111 9.36 -5.78 4.07
C TYR A 111 8.46 -6.54 3.08
N GLN A 112 8.97 -7.65 2.55
CA GLN A 112 8.28 -8.63 1.72
C GLN A 112 8.50 -10.03 2.26
N THR A 113 7.53 -10.91 2.04
CA THR A 113 7.77 -12.35 2.24
C THR A 113 8.59 -12.92 1.08
N VAL A 114 9.35 -13.97 1.31
CA VAL A 114 10.14 -14.64 0.24
C VAL A 114 9.27 -15.27 -0.85
N PHE A 115 7.96 -15.36 -0.62
CA PHE A 115 6.96 -15.88 -1.55
C PHE A 115 5.99 -14.81 -2.08
N ALA A 116 6.26 -13.51 -1.84
CA ALA A 116 5.46 -12.43 -2.38
C ALA A 116 5.52 -12.42 -3.92
N ARG A 117 4.36 -12.42 -4.59
CA ARG A 117 4.24 -12.50 -6.06
C ARG A 117 3.43 -11.37 -6.66
N SER A 118 2.22 -11.19 -6.18
CA SER A 118 1.20 -10.32 -6.78
C SER A 118 0.44 -9.54 -5.71
N GLY A 119 -0.56 -8.76 -6.11
CA GLY A 119 -1.39 -8.01 -5.18
C GLY A 119 -0.95 -6.57 -4.97
N ALA A 120 -1.65 -5.88 -4.08
CA ALA A 120 -1.53 -4.44 -3.85
C ALA A 120 -1.63 -4.11 -2.35
N SER A 121 -0.91 -4.85 -1.52
CA SER A 121 -0.93 -4.65 -0.07
C SER A 121 -0.20 -3.40 0.39
N VAL A 122 -0.70 -2.83 1.47
CA VAL A 122 -0.05 -1.72 2.19
C VAL A 122 0.74 -2.20 3.42
N ALA A 123 0.62 -3.47 3.77
CA ALA A 123 1.38 -4.10 4.85
C ALA A 123 1.78 -5.52 4.47
N ALA A 124 2.97 -5.94 4.92
CA ALA A 124 3.41 -7.31 4.76
C ALA A 124 2.61 -8.25 5.69
N PRO A 125 2.27 -9.47 5.24
CA PRO A 125 1.75 -10.51 6.12
C PRO A 125 2.87 -10.96 7.07
N THR A 126 2.99 -10.29 8.23
CA THR A 126 4.16 -10.34 9.11
C THR A 126 4.48 -11.74 9.61
N ALA A 127 3.48 -12.60 9.81
CA ALA A 127 3.71 -14.01 10.13
C ALA A 127 4.48 -14.74 9.02
N GLY A 128 4.29 -14.33 7.76
CA GLY A 128 4.99 -14.87 6.60
C GLY A 128 6.48 -14.51 6.55
N LEU A 129 6.90 -13.44 7.21
CA LEU A 129 8.32 -13.04 7.28
C LEU A 129 9.23 -14.04 8.02
N HIS A 130 8.65 -14.94 8.80
CA HIS A 130 9.39 -16.04 9.44
C HIS A 130 9.77 -17.16 8.46
N PHE A 131 9.12 -17.24 7.30
CA PHE A 131 9.41 -18.24 6.29
C PHE A 131 10.68 -17.87 5.51
N THR A 132 11.52 -18.85 5.30
CA THR A 132 12.74 -18.77 4.50
C THR A 132 12.75 -19.91 3.49
N GLU A 133 13.59 -19.83 2.46
CA GLU A 133 13.80 -20.95 1.51
C GLU A 133 14.15 -22.25 2.23
N ARG A 134 14.92 -22.16 3.34
CA ARG A 134 15.26 -23.34 4.16
C ARG A 134 14.02 -23.99 4.77
N VAL A 135 13.03 -23.19 5.20
CA VAL A 135 11.75 -23.72 5.71
C VAL A 135 10.99 -24.42 4.60
N PHE A 136 10.88 -23.81 3.41
CA PHE A 136 10.21 -24.43 2.25
C PHE A 136 10.87 -25.73 1.84
N ASN A 137 12.19 -25.78 1.73
CA ASN A 137 12.95 -27.00 1.45
C ASN A 137 12.71 -28.11 2.50
N SER A 138 12.48 -27.72 3.76
CA SER A 138 12.16 -28.68 4.82
C SER A 138 10.73 -29.20 4.75
N LEU A 139 9.77 -28.36 4.32
CA LEU A 139 8.38 -28.77 4.08
C LEU A 139 8.30 -29.76 2.90
N GLU A 140 8.98 -29.43 1.81
CA GLU A 140 9.04 -30.28 0.61
C GLU A 140 9.60 -31.68 0.92
N LYS A 141 10.70 -31.77 1.71
CA LYS A 141 11.28 -33.04 2.14
C LYS A 141 10.31 -33.88 3.00
N LYS A 142 9.29 -33.28 3.57
CA LYS A 142 8.24 -33.92 4.34
C LYS A 142 6.95 -34.14 3.56
N ASP A 143 6.98 -33.91 2.24
CA ASP A 143 5.81 -33.98 1.34
C ASP A 143 4.64 -33.06 1.78
N ILE A 144 4.97 -31.90 2.38
CA ILE A 144 4.01 -30.91 2.79
C ILE A 144 3.89 -29.87 1.66
N ARG A 145 2.73 -29.78 1.04
CA ARG A 145 2.45 -28.83 -0.03
C ARG A 145 2.18 -27.45 0.52
N SER A 146 2.68 -26.42 -0.20
CA SER A 146 2.34 -25.02 0.02
C SER A 146 1.36 -24.54 -1.04
N LEU A 147 0.27 -23.92 -0.60
CA LEU A 147 -0.72 -23.28 -1.46
C LEU A 147 -0.74 -21.79 -1.14
N SER A 148 -0.96 -20.95 -2.16
CA SER A 148 -1.01 -19.50 -2.00
C SER A 148 -2.39 -18.95 -2.30
N VAL A 149 -2.78 -17.95 -1.53
CA VAL A 149 -3.88 -17.04 -1.83
C VAL A 149 -3.32 -15.62 -1.88
N THR A 150 -3.93 -14.72 -2.62
CA THR A 150 -3.56 -13.30 -2.57
C THR A 150 -4.62 -12.57 -1.76
N LEU A 151 -4.27 -12.13 -0.56
CA LEU A 151 -5.10 -11.27 0.29
C LEU A 151 -4.45 -9.89 0.36
N ASP A 152 -5.07 -8.90 -0.27
CA ASP A 152 -4.58 -7.53 -0.27
C ASP A 152 -4.88 -6.85 1.05
N VAL A 153 -3.84 -6.74 1.87
CA VAL A 153 -3.90 -6.09 3.18
C VAL A 153 -4.09 -4.60 3.00
N GLY A 154 -5.24 -4.10 3.42
CA GLY A 154 -5.60 -2.70 3.32
C GLY A 154 -5.18 -1.88 4.55
N GLN A 155 -5.42 -0.57 4.47
CA GLN A 155 -5.13 0.36 5.55
C GLN A 155 -5.88 0.05 6.86
N GLY A 156 -7.01 -0.65 6.78
CA GLY A 156 -7.79 -1.07 7.96
C GLY A 156 -6.95 -1.83 8.99
N THR A 157 -5.87 -2.49 8.57
CA THR A 157 -4.91 -3.17 9.44
C THR A 157 -4.20 -2.23 10.43
N PHE A 158 -4.04 -0.95 10.06
CA PHE A 158 -3.41 0.07 10.92
C PHE A 158 -4.42 0.98 11.61
N ALA A 159 -5.69 0.93 11.24
CA ALA A 159 -6.72 1.78 11.81
C ALA A 159 -7.15 1.23 13.18
N PRO A 160 -7.26 2.09 14.22
CA PRO A 160 -7.85 1.69 15.47
C PRO A 160 -9.33 1.34 15.29
N LEU A 161 -9.83 0.40 16.08
CA LEU A 161 -11.26 0.10 16.12
C LEU A 161 -12.02 1.35 16.61
N SER A 162 -13.03 1.73 15.86
CA SER A 162 -13.91 2.85 16.17
C SER A 162 -15.23 2.36 16.78
N GLU A 163 -15.94 3.23 17.47
CA GLU A 163 -17.28 2.94 17.98
C GLU A 163 -18.24 2.52 16.86
N LYS A 164 -18.08 3.09 15.66
CA LYS A 164 -18.84 2.72 14.44
C LYS A 164 -18.65 1.24 14.09
N ASN A 165 -17.44 0.69 14.24
CA ASN A 165 -17.16 -0.72 13.98
C ASN A 165 -17.93 -1.65 14.93
N PHE A 166 -18.03 -1.27 16.21
CA PHE A 166 -18.78 -2.03 17.21
C PHE A 166 -20.29 -1.98 16.95
N ILE A 167 -20.84 -0.82 16.60
CA ILE A 167 -22.25 -0.63 16.31
C ILE A 167 -22.67 -1.40 15.03
N SER A 168 -21.89 -1.26 13.97
CA SER A 168 -22.15 -1.91 12.69
C SER A 168 -21.78 -3.39 12.66
N LYS A 169 -21.04 -3.88 13.67
CA LYS A 169 -20.46 -5.23 13.73
C LYS A 169 -19.67 -5.57 12.45
N SER A 170 -19.03 -4.56 11.86
CA SER A 170 -18.28 -4.67 10.60
C SER A 170 -16.88 -4.12 10.76
N LEU A 171 -15.92 -4.83 10.21
CA LEU A 171 -14.53 -4.39 10.06
C LEU A 171 -14.29 -3.90 8.63
N HIS A 172 -13.07 -3.46 8.38
CA HIS A 172 -12.63 -3.11 7.03
C HIS A 172 -12.66 -4.34 6.13
N THR A 173 -13.10 -4.14 4.89
CA THR A 173 -13.12 -5.19 3.87
C THR A 173 -11.75 -5.25 3.18
N GLU A 174 -11.26 -6.45 2.94
CA GLU A 174 -10.06 -6.72 2.17
C GLU A 174 -10.41 -7.56 0.94
N HIS A 175 -9.63 -7.45 -0.11
CA HIS A 175 -9.82 -8.21 -1.34
C HIS A 175 -9.00 -9.50 -1.28
N ILE A 176 -9.64 -10.62 -1.59
CA ILE A 176 -8.99 -11.94 -1.68
C ILE A 176 -9.15 -12.53 -3.08
N SER A 177 -8.07 -13.06 -3.62
CA SER A 177 -8.05 -13.88 -4.83
C SER A 177 -7.56 -15.28 -4.49
N VAL A 178 -8.33 -16.26 -4.92
CA VAL A 178 -8.03 -17.70 -4.74
C VAL A 178 -8.02 -18.33 -6.13
N SER A 179 -6.94 -19.02 -6.50
CA SER A 179 -6.90 -19.79 -7.74
C SER A 179 -7.66 -21.10 -7.62
N ASP A 180 -8.05 -21.66 -8.76
CA ASP A 180 -8.80 -22.94 -8.80
C ASP A 180 -7.99 -24.13 -8.27
N ASP A 181 -6.68 -23.98 -8.09
CA ASP A 181 -5.78 -25.02 -7.59
C ASP A 181 -5.73 -25.08 -6.04
N VAL A 182 -6.38 -24.14 -5.34
CA VAL A 182 -6.46 -24.02 -3.89
C VAL A 182 -7.81 -24.48 -3.39
#